data_8d4df9422d778c26e51dee1c7fa20929
#
_entry.id   8d4df9422d778c26e51dee1c7fa20929
#
_cell.length_a   1.000
_cell.length_b   1.000
_cell.length_c   1.000
_cell.angle_alpha   90.00
_cell.angle_beta   90.00
_cell.angle_gamma   90.00
#
_symmetry.space_group_name_H-M   'P 1'
#
loop_
_entity.id
_entity.type
_entity.pdbx_description
1 polymer ?
#
loop_
_entity_poly.entity_id
_entity_poly.type
_entity_poly.pdbx_seq_one_letter_code
_entity_poly.pdbx_strand_id
1 'polypeptide(L)'
;MSSAFINKYKEFIIEQYVNEKKSTYEIAQELKTYPNKVRRALNTLGVPLRDKSSAQTVAIESGRHEHPTRGKKRTEAEKVAISNGMASYWDSMEEEERKRRSELSKKQWAEMSEEEKANLRKLAAEAVRKASKEGSKIEKFIYEGLTKLGYEVIFHKRGLVVNDKLEVDLFLPNIKTAIEIDGPAHFLPIWGEESLQRNIRSDAQKAGLLINRGFVILRVKNIIRNLSQKNMRDTLDGIVVELKKIEKNFPPVSKRLIEIES
;
A
#
# COMPACT_ATOMS: atom_id res chain seq x y z
N MET A 1 45.56 19.22 23.32
CA MET A 1 45.50 17.79 23.71
C MET A 1 46.91 17.31 23.82
N SER A 2 47.23 16.47 24.86
CA SER A 2 48.61 15.94 24.97
C SER A 2 48.86 15.02 23.79
N SER A 3 49.84 15.35 22.94
CA SER A 3 50.39 14.56 21.85
C SER A 3 50.70 13.13 22.28
N ALA A 4 51.14 12.97 23.54
CA ALA A 4 51.45 11.71 24.16
C ALA A 4 50.29 10.69 24.18
N PHE A 5 49.04 11.13 24.39
CA PHE A 5 47.87 10.23 24.36
C PHE A 5 47.61 9.69 22.96
N ILE A 6 47.67 10.54 21.97
CA ILE A 6 47.40 10.16 20.56
C ILE A 6 48.51 9.19 20.12
N ASN A 7 49.77 9.51 20.36
CA ASN A 7 50.89 8.66 20.00
C ASN A 7 50.85 7.28 20.67
N LYS A 8 50.40 7.23 21.94
CA LYS A 8 50.31 5.98 22.70
C LYS A 8 49.19 5.05 22.22
N TYR A 9 48.05 5.60 21.80
CA TYR A 9 46.84 4.81 21.51
C TYR A 9 46.38 4.91 20.03
N LYS A 10 47.18 5.46 19.12
CA LYS A 10 46.85 5.70 17.72
C LYS A 10 46.30 4.45 17.03
N GLU A 11 47.10 3.40 17.02
CA GLU A 11 46.76 2.14 16.32
C GLU A 11 45.51 1.50 16.93
N PHE A 12 45.45 1.44 18.25
CA PHE A 12 44.30 0.91 18.97
C PHE A 12 43.01 1.66 18.64
N ILE A 13 43.02 2.99 18.67
CA ILE A 13 41.83 3.81 18.40
C ILE A 13 41.34 3.62 16.96
N ILE A 14 42.27 3.57 15.99
CA ILE A 14 41.91 3.36 14.58
C ILE A 14 41.33 1.96 14.41
N GLU A 15 41.99 0.92 14.90
CA GLU A 15 41.55 -0.47 14.82
C GLU A 15 40.15 -0.65 15.40
N GLN A 16 39.92 -0.19 16.62
CA GLN A 16 38.63 -0.34 17.29
C GLN A 16 37.51 0.46 16.63
N TYR A 17 37.85 1.63 16.04
CA TYR A 17 36.83 2.46 15.42
C TYR A 17 36.51 2.04 13.98
N VAL A 18 37.52 1.76 13.16
CA VAL A 18 37.36 1.48 11.72
C VAL A 18 37.01 0.01 11.49
N ASN A 19 37.80 -0.91 12.03
CA ASN A 19 37.67 -2.35 11.76
C ASN A 19 36.65 -3.00 12.68
N GLU A 20 36.75 -2.81 13.99
CA GLU A 20 35.83 -3.37 14.98
C GLU A 20 34.51 -2.60 15.08
N LYS A 21 34.41 -1.49 14.35
CA LYS A 21 33.18 -0.65 14.25
C LYS A 21 32.64 -0.17 15.60
N LYS A 22 33.47 -0.17 16.68
CA LYS A 22 33.08 0.32 18.00
C LYS A 22 32.72 1.80 17.98
N SER A 23 31.87 2.22 18.92
CA SER A 23 31.56 3.61 19.15
C SER A 23 32.68 4.35 19.88
N THR A 24 32.75 5.67 19.74
CA THR A 24 33.71 6.49 20.53
C THR A 24 33.47 6.39 22.02
N TYR A 25 32.28 5.99 22.45
CA TYR A 25 31.96 5.75 23.87
C TYR A 25 32.58 4.46 24.38
N GLU A 26 32.45 3.35 23.64
CA GLU A 26 33.05 2.04 24.01
C GLU A 26 34.58 2.14 24.08
N ILE A 27 35.17 2.76 23.04
CA ILE A 27 36.64 2.97 23.03
C ILE A 27 37.09 3.82 24.23
N ALA A 28 36.29 4.84 24.59
CA ALA A 28 36.60 5.67 25.75
C ALA A 28 36.51 4.90 27.07
N GLN A 29 35.59 3.98 27.23
CA GLN A 29 35.46 3.10 28.39
C GLN A 29 36.69 2.17 28.50
N GLU A 30 37.10 1.55 27.40
CA GLU A 30 38.28 0.65 27.38
C GLU A 30 39.57 1.41 27.74
N LEU A 31 39.70 2.63 27.25
CA LEU A 31 40.84 3.48 27.54
C LEU A 31 40.74 4.27 28.86
N LYS A 32 39.67 4.05 29.63
CA LYS A 32 39.37 4.79 30.88
C LYS A 32 39.45 6.31 30.68
N THR A 33 38.81 6.81 29.62
CA THR A 33 38.84 8.20 29.22
C THR A 33 37.44 8.71 28.81
N TYR A 34 37.34 9.90 28.24
CA TYR A 34 36.09 10.50 27.82
C TYR A 34 35.85 10.37 26.30
N PRO A 35 34.62 10.13 25.80
CA PRO A 35 34.31 9.99 24.38
C PRO A 35 34.80 11.17 23.53
N ASN A 36 34.73 12.37 24.06
CA ASN A 36 35.22 13.56 23.35
C ASN A 36 36.74 13.56 23.14
N LYS A 37 37.50 12.88 24.01
CA LYS A 37 38.94 12.74 23.82
C LYS A 37 39.24 11.77 22.67
N VAL A 38 38.48 10.70 22.55
CA VAL A 38 38.58 9.76 21.44
C VAL A 38 38.17 10.45 20.12
N ARG A 39 37.07 11.21 20.09
CA ARG A 39 36.63 11.99 18.89
C ARG A 39 37.71 12.95 18.41
N ARG A 40 38.32 13.69 19.33
CA ARG A 40 39.41 14.61 18.98
C ARG A 40 40.63 13.88 18.47
N ALA A 41 40.97 12.71 19.05
CA ALA A 41 42.06 11.89 18.59
C ALA A 41 41.79 11.40 17.14
N LEU A 42 40.62 10.87 16.85
CA LEU A 42 40.20 10.45 15.50
C LEU A 42 40.32 11.60 14.49
N ASN A 43 39.80 12.78 14.85
CA ASN A 43 39.93 13.97 13.98
C ASN A 43 41.36 14.37 13.70
N THR A 44 42.25 14.34 14.77
CA THR A 44 43.67 14.66 14.62
C THR A 44 44.38 13.62 13.74
N LEU A 45 43.92 12.36 13.76
CA LEU A 45 44.44 11.27 12.95
C LEU A 45 43.86 11.24 11.52
N GLY A 46 43.00 12.19 11.18
CA GLY A 46 42.37 12.25 9.84
C GLY A 46 41.30 11.18 9.61
N VAL A 47 40.83 10.49 10.67
CA VAL A 47 39.76 9.50 10.55
C VAL A 47 38.39 10.18 10.61
N PRO A 48 37.55 10.09 9.57
CA PRO A 48 36.26 10.74 9.55
C PRO A 48 35.32 10.12 10.60
N LEU A 49 34.66 10.98 11.37
CA LEU A 49 33.64 10.54 12.31
C LEU A 49 32.37 10.13 11.57
N ARG A 50 31.77 9.02 11.99
CA ARG A 50 30.45 8.59 11.49
C ARG A 50 29.41 9.66 11.83
N ASP A 51 28.56 9.98 10.86
CA ASP A 51 27.38 10.79 11.11
C ASP A 51 26.34 10.03 11.98
N LYS A 52 25.26 10.70 12.37
CA LYS A 52 24.25 10.11 13.25
C LYS A 52 23.58 8.88 12.61
N SER A 53 23.32 8.93 11.31
CA SER A 53 22.66 7.85 10.57
C SER A 53 23.56 6.61 10.49
N SER A 54 24.81 6.80 10.03
CA SER A 54 25.82 5.74 9.94
C SER A 54 26.14 5.12 11.30
N ALA A 55 26.24 5.93 12.35
CA ALA A 55 26.48 5.45 13.71
C ALA A 55 25.31 4.57 14.21
N GLN A 56 24.06 4.96 13.91
CA GLN A 56 22.88 4.17 14.27
C GLN A 56 22.81 2.86 13.49
N THR A 57 23.07 2.90 12.18
CA THR A 57 23.12 1.69 11.33
C THR A 57 24.13 0.68 11.89
N VAL A 58 25.36 1.12 12.16
CA VAL A 58 26.41 0.28 12.74
C VAL A 58 26.02 -0.26 14.14
N ALA A 59 25.32 0.54 14.96
CA ALA A 59 24.86 0.09 16.27
C ALA A 59 23.78 -1.01 16.17
N ILE A 60 22.90 -0.94 15.17
CA ILE A 60 21.88 -1.96 14.91
C ILE A 60 22.51 -3.23 14.32
N GLU A 61 23.39 -3.09 13.33
CA GLU A 61 24.08 -4.22 12.68
C GLU A 61 24.95 -5.02 13.65
N SER A 62 25.62 -4.32 14.59
CA SER A 62 26.44 -4.95 15.64
C SER A 62 25.63 -5.48 16.83
N GLY A 63 24.30 -5.39 16.81
CA GLY A 63 23.41 -5.85 17.89
C GLY A 63 23.45 -5.01 19.17
N ARG A 64 24.15 -3.87 19.17
CA ARG A 64 24.23 -2.95 20.33
C ARG A 64 22.95 -2.17 20.56
N HIS A 65 22.14 -2.05 19.53
CA HIS A 65 20.85 -1.35 19.60
C HIS A 65 19.81 -2.11 18.80
N GLU A 66 18.66 -2.35 19.40
CA GLU A 66 17.53 -2.92 18.66
C GLU A 66 16.73 -1.81 17.97
N HIS A 67 16.27 -2.09 16.77
CA HIS A 67 15.38 -1.15 16.08
C HIS A 67 14.08 -1.02 16.89
N PRO A 68 13.64 0.20 17.26
CA PRO A 68 12.51 0.42 18.18
C PRO A 68 11.20 -0.25 17.76
N THR A 69 11.02 -0.47 16.44
CA THR A 69 9.82 -1.06 15.86
C THR A 69 10.01 -2.49 15.34
N ARG A 70 11.21 -3.10 15.56
CA ARG A 70 11.49 -4.47 15.11
C ARG A 70 10.54 -5.45 15.81
N GLY A 71 9.82 -6.24 15.03
CA GLY A 71 8.86 -7.23 15.54
C GLY A 71 7.57 -6.67 16.12
N LYS A 72 7.41 -5.35 16.24
CA LYS A 72 6.17 -4.72 16.71
C LYS A 72 5.21 -4.52 15.55
N LYS A 73 3.98 -5.02 15.70
CA LYS A 73 2.88 -4.69 14.78
C LYS A 73 2.32 -3.32 15.18
N ARG A 74 2.11 -2.46 14.20
CA ARG A 74 1.47 -1.16 14.42
C ARG A 74 0.01 -1.36 14.79
N THR A 75 -0.47 -0.55 15.71
CA THR A 75 -1.91 -0.48 16.06
C THR A 75 -2.71 0.08 14.88
N GLU A 76 -4.02 -0.16 14.85
CA GLU A 76 -4.88 0.41 13.80
C GLU A 76 -4.88 1.95 13.83
N ALA A 77 -4.85 2.55 15.01
CA ALA A 77 -4.75 4.01 15.15
C ALA A 77 -3.45 4.57 14.52
N GLU A 78 -2.30 3.91 14.75
CA GLU A 78 -1.04 4.31 14.11
C GLU A 78 -1.08 4.13 12.59
N LYS A 79 -1.68 3.05 12.09
CA LYS A 79 -1.85 2.84 10.64
C LYS A 79 -2.72 3.94 10.02
N VAL A 80 -3.81 4.30 10.68
CA VAL A 80 -4.69 5.39 10.24
C VAL A 80 -3.95 6.73 10.24
N ALA A 81 -3.21 7.05 11.30
CA ALA A 81 -2.44 8.29 11.38
C ALA A 81 -1.38 8.38 10.26
N ILE A 82 -0.65 7.28 10.00
CA ILE A 82 0.32 7.21 8.90
C ILE A 82 -0.37 7.40 7.54
N SER A 83 -1.51 6.71 7.32
CA SER A 83 -2.28 6.82 6.07
C SER A 83 -2.74 8.24 5.81
N ASN A 84 -3.29 8.91 6.85
CA ASN A 84 -3.74 10.28 6.74
C ASN A 84 -2.57 11.26 6.49
N GLY A 85 -1.45 11.07 7.18
CA GLY A 85 -0.23 11.86 6.96
C GLY A 85 0.31 11.70 5.54
N MET A 86 0.32 10.48 5.01
CA MET A 86 0.72 10.21 3.62
C MET A 86 -0.25 10.85 2.63
N ALA A 87 -1.56 10.74 2.85
CA ALA A 87 -2.56 11.38 2.00
C ALA A 87 -2.36 12.89 1.93
N SER A 88 -2.25 13.56 3.10
CA SER A 88 -1.99 15.00 3.18
C SER A 88 -0.70 15.39 2.47
N TYR A 89 0.37 14.59 2.61
CA TYR A 89 1.63 14.84 1.92
C TYR A 89 1.48 14.77 0.40
N TRP A 90 0.76 13.76 -0.13
CA TRP A 90 0.51 13.64 -1.56
C TRP A 90 -0.40 14.74 -2.10
N ASP A 91 -1.41 15.14 -1.33
CA ASP A 91 -2.34 16.22 -1.71
C ASP A 91 -1.62 17.58 -1.76
N SER A 92 -0.67 17.81 -0.85
CA SER A 92 0.11 19.07 -0.79
C SER A 92 1.33 19.10 -1.70
N MET A 93 1.62 17.98 -2.40
CA MET A 93 2.80 17.88 -3.26
C MET A 93 2.63 18.72 -4.53
N GLU A 94 3.61 19.58 -4.81
CA GLU A 94 3.66 20.39 -6.03
C GLU A 94 3.74 19.52 -7.30
N GLU A 95 3.15 20.02 -8.38
CA GLU A 95 3.08 19.29 -9.66
C GLU A 95 4.48 19.00 -10.24
N GLU A 96 5.44 19.88 -10.06
CA GLU A 96 6.84 19.67 -10.48
C GLU A 96 7.47 18.48 -9.75
N GLU A 97 7.27 18.39 -8.44
CA GLU A 97 7.79 17.27 -7.64
C GLU A 97 7.11 15.95 -8.02
N ARG A 98 5.80 15.97 -8.34
CA ARG A 98 5.08 14.80 -8.87
C ARG A 98 5.68 14.33 -10.19
N LYS A 99 5.95 15.26 -11.12
CA LYS A 99 6.59 14.96 -12.41
C LYS A 99 7.98 14.40 -12.22
N ARG A 100 8.80 15.04 -11.37
CA ARG A 100 10.17 14.59 -11.06
C ARG A 100 10.17 13.15 -10.54
N ARG A 101 9.27 12.79 -9.62
CA ARG A 101 9.15 11.43 -9.09
C ARG A 101 8.68 10.43 -10.14
N SER A 102 7.75 10.85 -10.99
CA SER A 102 7.29 10.02 -12.11
C SER A 102 8.42 9.70 -13.08
N GLU A 103 9.23 10.70 -13.45
CA GLU A 103 10.38 10.53 -14.32
C GLU A 103 11.46 9.66 -13.69
N LEU A 104 11.75 9.85 -12.40
CA LEU A 104 12.68 9.00 -11.68
C LEU A 104 12.23 7.53 -11.67
N SER A 105 10.94 7.29 -11.44
CA SER A 105 10.38 5.93 -11.49
C SER A 105 10.45 5.30 -12.88
N LYS A 106 10.20 6.10 -13.94
CA LYS A 106 10.35 5.64 -15.32
C LYS A 106 11.81 5.30 -15.64
N LYS A 107 12.75 6.13 -15.16
CA LYS A 107 14.19 5.90 -15.33
C LYS A 107 14.62 4.62 -14.62
N GLN A 108 14.22 4.44 -13.34
CA GLN A 108 14.52 3.21 -12.60
C GLN A 108 13.97 1.97 -13.30
N TRP A 109 12.74 2.05 -13.84
CA TRP A 109 12.17 0.97 -14.62
C TRP A 109 12.96 0.69 -15.91
N ALA A 110 13.41 1.73 -16.61
CA ALA A 110 14.22 1.58 -17.84
C ALA A 110 15.58 0.92 -17.56
N GLU A 111 16.21 1.29 -16.45
CA GLU A 111 17.54 0.78 -16.03
C GLU A 111 17.46 -0.65 -15.44
N MET A 112 16.28 -1.13 -15.07
CA MET A 112 16.08 -2.46 -14.52
C MET A 112 16.34 -3.54 -15.58
N SER A 113 16.96 -4.64 -15.18
CA SER A 113 17.22 -5.78 -16.07
C SER A 113 15.91 -6.44 -16.54
N GLU A 114 15.96 -7.11 -17.69
CA GLU A 114 14.78 -7.84 -18.20
C GLU A 114 14.38 -9.00 -17.29
N GLU A 115 15.32 -9.59 -16.57
CA GLU A 115 15.04 -10.64 -15.57
C GLU A 115 14.24 -10.08 -14.38
N GLU A 116 14.64 -8.93 -13.83
CA GLU A 116 13.92 -8.24 -12.77
C GLU A 116 12.53 -7.81 -13.23
N LYS A 117 12.41 -7.23 -14.43
CA LYS A 117 11.11 -6.87 -15.03
C LYS A 117 10.22 -8.09 -15.21
N ALA A 118 10.77 -9.22 -15.69
CA ALA A 118 10.02 -10.47 -15.84
C ALA A 118 9.51 -11.01 -14.49
N ASN A 119 10.35 -10.95 -13.46
CA ASN A 119 9.97 -11.33 -12.10
C ASN A 119 8.84 -10.45 -11.54
N LEU A 120 8.92 -9.14 -11.72
CA LEU A 120 7.86 -8.22 -11.28
C LEU A 120 6.56 -8.47 -12.05
N ARG A 121 6.62 -8.71 -13.36
CA ARG A 121 5.43 -9.08 -14.17
C ARG A 121 4.81 -10.38 -13.69
N LYS A 122 5.63 -11.39 -13.35
CA LYS A 122 5.16 -12.67 -12.79
C LYS A 122 4.45 -12.46 -11.46
N LEU A 123 5.06 -11.74 -10.52
CA LEU A 123 4.45 -11.44 -9.22
C LEU A 123 3.14 -10.65 -9.37
N ALA A 124 3.09 -9.68 -10.28
CA ALA A 124 1.87 -8.95 -10.58
C ALA A 124 0.76 -9.87 -11.15
N ALA A 125 1.11 -10.76 -12.08
CA ALA A 125 0.16 -11.73 -12.63
C ALA A 125 -0.35 -12.71 -11.57
N GLU A 126 0.50 -13.17 -10.66
CA GLU A 126 0.11 -14.03 -9.53
C GLU A 126 -0.83 -13.29 -8.58
N ALA A 127 -0.55 -12.02 -8.27
CA ALA A 127 -1.42 -11.19 -7.44
C ALA A 127 -2.81 -11.00 -8.06
N VAL A 128 -2.88 -10.74 -9.37
CA VAL A 128 -4.15 -10.64 -10.11
C VAL A 128 -4.91 -11.97 -10.09
N ARG A 129 -4.25 -13.10 -10.33
CA ARG A 129 -4.88 -14.44 -10.25
C ARG A 129 -5.42 -14.73 -8.85
N LYS A 130 -4.67 -14.35 -7.82
CA LYS A 130 -5.10 -14.52 -6.43
C LYS A 130 -6.31 -13.64 -6.13
N ALA A 131 -6.27 -12.37 -6.52
CA ALA A 131 -7.40 -11.45 -6.35
C ALA A 131 -8.67 -11.95 -7.07
N SER A 132 -8.52 -12.49 -8.28
CA SER A 132 -9.65 -13.08 -9.05
C SER A 132 -10.29 -14.29 -8.38
N LYS A 133 -9.55 -15.06 -7.56
CA LYS A 133 -10.09 -16.24 -6.85
C LYS A 133 -10.60 -15.92 -5.45
N GLU A 134 -9.92 -15.05 -4.75
CA GLU A 134 -10.15 -14.79 -3.32
C GLU A 134 -10.86 -13.45 -3.07
N GLY A 135 -11.11 -12.70 -4.12
CA GLY A 135 -11.55 -11.31 -4.05
C GLY A 135 -10.39 -10.32 -3.88
N SER A 136 -10.58 -9.14 -4.41
CA SER A 136 -9.64 -8.03 -4.32
C SER A 136 -9.59 -7.45 -2.89
N LYS A 137 -8.57 -6.64 -2.63
CA LYS A 137 -8.43 -5.96 -1.34
C LYS A 137 -9.62 -5.03 -1.04
N ILE A 138 -10.13 -4.34 -2.05
CA ILE A 138 -11.27 -3.43 -1.89
C ILE A 138 -12.57 -4.19 -1.67
N GLU A 139 -12.82 -5.30 -2.37
CA GLU A 139 -13.99 -6.14 -2.15
C GLU A 139 -14.03 -6.67 -0.71
N LYS A 140 -12.91 -7.20 -0.20
CA LYS A 140 -12.78 -7.66 1.19
C LYS A 140 -13.02 -6.54 2.19
N PHE A 141 -12.47 -5.34 1.94
CA PHE A 141 -12.65 -4.18 2.80
C PHE A 141 -14.13 -3.74 2.86
N ILE A 142 -14.79 -3.67 1.71
CA ILE A 142 -16.22 -3.30 1.62
C ILE A 142 -17.09 -4.38 2.27
N TYR A 143 -16.81 -5.66 2.02
CA TYR A 143 -17.50 -6.78 2.65
C TYR A 143 -17.44 -6.67 4.18
N GLU A 144 -16.23 -6.51 4.75
CA GLU A 144 -16.06 -6.38 6.20
C GLU A 144 -16.74 -5.12 6.74
N GLY A 145 -16.66 -4.01 6.03
CA GLY A 145 -17.28 -2.74 6.40
C GLY A 145 -18.80 -2.85 6.48
N LEU A 146 -19.44 -3.39 5.44
CA LEU A 146 -20.89 -3.57 5.39
C LEU A 146 -21.37 -4.58 6.43
N THR A 147 -20.64 -5.67 6.63
CA THR A 147 -20.97 -6.66 7.68
C THR A 147 -20.90 -6.04 9.08
N LYS A 148 -19.91 -5.21 9.37
CA LYS A 148 -19.80 -4.47 10.64
C LYS A 148 -20.96 -3.47 10.86
N LEU A 149 -21.50 -2.94 9.77
CA LEU A 149 -22.67 -2.05 9.80
C LEU A 149 -24.01 -2.81 9.92
N GLY A 150 -23.99 -4.15 9.98
CA GLY A 150 -25.15 -5.00 10.18
C GLY A 150 -25.85 -5.47 8.90
N TYR A 151 -25.26 -5.21 7.71
CA TYR A 151 -25.80 -5.75 6.48
C TYR A 151 -25.51 -7.25 6.35
N GLU A 152 -26.50 -8.02 5.88
CA GLU A 152 -26.26 -9.38 5.41
C GLU A 152 -25.63 -9.31 4.02
N VAL A 153 -24.37 -9.77 3.89
CA VAL A 153 -23.60 -9.70 2.65
C VAL A 153 -23.10 -11.09 2.28
N ILE A 154 -23.38 -11.51 1.07
CA ILE A 154 -22.85 -12.75 0.49
C ILE A 154 -21.73 -12.37 -0.48
N PHE A 155 -20.53 -12.88 -0.19
CA PHE A 155 -19.33 -12.64 -0.99
C PHE A 155 -19.27 -13.59 -2.18
N HIS A 156 -18.93 -13.13 -3.38
CA HIS A 156 -18.80 -13.90 -4.62
C HIS A 156 -20.03 -14.78 -4.92
N LYS A 157 -21.21 -14.14 -4.95
CA LYS A 157 -22.48 -14.85 -5.13
C LYS A 157 -22.70 -15.30 -6.58
N ARG A 158 -22.93 -16.59 -6.75
CA ARG A 158 -23.37 -17.21 -8.02
C ARG A 158 -24.84 -17.60 -7.98
N GLY A 159 -25.38 -17.96 -9.14
CA GLY A 159 -26.72 -18.51 -9.25
C GLY A 159 -27.87 -17.47 -9.07
N LEU A 160 -27.60 -16.18 -9.18
CA LEU A 160 -28.64 -15.15 -9.17
C LEU A 160 -29.46 -15.14 -10.48
N VAL A 161 -28.88 -15.63 -11.56
CA VAL A 161 -29.53 -15.83 -12.86
C VAL A 161 -29.32 -17.29 -13.31
N VAL A 162 -30.07 -17.72 -14.32
CA VAL A 162 -30.02 -19.12 -14.83
C VAL A 162 -28.62 -19.55 -15.28
N ASN A 163 -27.75 -18.60 -15.62
CA ASN A 163 -26.37 -18.89 -16.00
C ASN A 163 -25.47 -18.93 -14.75
N ASP A 164 -25.11 -20.13 -14.30
CA ASP A 164 -24.26 -20.38 -13.12
C ASP A 164 -22.84 -19.79 -13.22
N LYS A 165 -22.42 -19.34 -14.39
CA LYS A 165 -21.11 -18.71 -14.59
C LYS A 165 -21.09 -17.22 -14.18
N LEU A 166 -22.26 -16.60 -14.00
CA LEU A 166 -22.35 -15.21 -13.56
C LEU A 166 -22.18 -15.14 -12.05
N GLU A 167 -21.15 -14.45 -11.63
CA GLU A 167 -20.82 -14.15 -10.24
C GLU A 167 -20.90 -12.64 -10.01
N VAL A 168 -21.42 -12.24 -8.87
CA VAL A 168 -21.38 -10.85 -8.39
C VAL A 168 -20.45 -10.75 -7.19
N ASP A 169 -19.69 -9.66 -7.09
CA ASP A 169 -18.68 -9.52 -6.05
C ASP A 169 -19.29 -9.55 -4.64
N LEU A 170 -20.34 -8.76 -4.42
CA LEU A 170 -21.09 -8.74 -3.15
C LEU A 170 -22.61 -8.73 -3.45
N PHE A 171 -23.36 -9.49 -2.69
CA PHE A 171 -24.82 -9.54 -2.79
C PHE A 171 -25.49 -9.33 -1.45
N LEU A 172 -26.43 -8.40 -1.39
CA LEU A 172 -27.24 -8.07 -0.23
C LEU A 172 -28.68 -8.60 -0.45
N PRO A 173 -29.02 -9.79 0.09
CA PRO A 173 -30.28 -10.42 -0.22
C PRO A 173 -31.50 -9.65 0.29
N ASN A 174 -31.41 -9.04 1.48
CA ASN A 174 -32.52 -8.33 2.14
C ASN A 174 -33.01 -7.11 1.34
N ILE A 175 -32.11 -6.46 0.58
CA ILE A 175 -32.44 -5.30 -0.24
C ILE A 175 -32.27 -5.58 -1.74
N LYS A 176 -32.13 -6.85 -2.10
CA LYS A 176 -32.02 -7.32 -3.51
C LYS A 176 -31.01 -6.53 -4.33
N THR A 177 -29.84 -6.22 -3.73
CA THR A 177 -28.81 -5.39 -4.34
C THR A 177 -27.54 -6.19 -4.59
N ALA A 178 -27.03 -6.15 -5.81
CA ALA A 178 -25.71 -6.66 -6.19
C ALA A 178 -24.74 -5.48 -6.27
N ILE A 179 -23.56 -5.63 -5.68
CA ILE A 179 -22.47 -4.65 -5.78
C ILE A 179 -21.38 -5.27 -6.65
N GLU A 180 -20.96 -4.53 -7.67
CA GLU A 180 -19.86 -4.86 -8.58
C GLU A 180 -18.76 -3.82 -8.41
N ILE A 181 -17.52 -4.28 -8.26
CA ILE A 181 -16.35 -3.41 -8.01
C ILE A 181 -15.39 -3.53 -9.20
N ASP A 182 -15.64 -2.69 -10.18
CA ASP A 182 -14.94 -2.73 -11.46
C ASP A 182 -13.60 -1.99 -11.38
N GLY A 183 -12.52 -2.72 -11.62
CA GLY A 183 -11.19 -2.15 -11.70
C GLY A 183 -10.92 -1.43 -13.03
N PRO A 184 -9.72 -0.80 -13.17
CA PRO A 184 -9.40 0.03 -14.35
C PRO A 184 -9.50 -0.70 -15.70
N ALA A 185 -9.35 -2.04 -15.72
CA ALA A 185 -9.45 -2.83 -16.96
C ALA A 185 -10.86 -2.86 -17.58
N HIS A 186 -11.90 -2.47 -16.82
CA HIS A 186 -13.28 -2.33 -17.34
C HIS A 186 -13.53 -1.00 -18.04
N PHE A 187 -12.63 -0.01 -17.86
CA PHE A 187 -12.81 1.36 -18.38
C PHE A 187 -11.65 1.83 -19.26
N LEU A 188 -10.48 1.19 -19.14
CA LEU A 188 -9.26 1.57 -19.86
C LEU A 188 -8.74 0.39 -20.68
N PRO A 189 -8.15 0.63 -21.87
CA PRO A 189 -7.64 -0.42 -22.73
C PRO A 189 -6.30 -0.99 -22.23
N ILE A 190 -6.24 -1.43 -20.97
CA ILE A 190 -5.03 -1.97 -20.35
C ILE A 190 -4.51 -3.21 -21.08
N TRP A 191 -5.44 -4.00 -21.60
CA TRP A 191 -5.18 -5.23 -22.34
C TRP A 191 -5.57 -5.12 -23.84
N GLY A 192 -5.59 -3.89 -24.35
CA GLY A 192 -5.99 -3.55 -25.71
C GLY A 192 -7.49 -3.24 -25.87
N GLU A 193 -7.80 -2.52 -26.95
CA GLU A 193 -9.14 -1.99 -27.23
C GLU A 193 -10.19 -3.11 -27.39
N GLU A 194 -9.85 -4.19 -28.08
CA GLU A 194 -10.76 -5.34 -28.25
C GLU A 194 -11.16 -5.99 -26.92
N SER A 195 -10.22 -6.03 -25.95
CA SER A 195 -10.49 -6.58 -24.63
C SER A 195 -11.41 -5.67 -23.84
N LEU A 196 -11.21 -4.36 -23.93
CA LEU A 196 -12.10 -3.36 -23.33
C LEU A 196 -13.53 -3.48 -23.87
N GLN A 197 -13.69 -3.56 -25.20
CA GLN A 197 -15.00 -3.68 -25.83
C GLN A 197 -15.72 -4.98 -25.44
N ARG A 198 -14.98 -6.08 -25.27
CA ARG A 198 -15.55 -7.34 -24.77
C ARG A 198 -16.04 -7.20 -23.33
N ASN A 199 -15.23 -6.57 -22.46
CA ASN A 199 -15.62 -6.33 -21.07
C ASN A 199 -16.87 -5.47 -20.97
N ILE A 200 -16.93 -4.34 -21.69
CA ILE A 200 -18.10 -3.45 -21.71
C ILE A 200 -19.38 -4.21 -22.13
N ARG A 201 -19.30 -5.03 -23.18
CA ARG A 201 -20.46 -5.82 -23.63
C ARG A 201 -20.88 -6.87 -22.60
N SER A 202 -19.94 -7.57 -22.02
CA SER A 202 -20.19 -8.58 -20.98
C SER A 202 -20.83 -7.96 -19.75
N ASP A 203 -20.32 -6.83 -19.30
CA ASP A 203 -20.84 -6.10 -18.14
C ASP A 203 -22.25 -5.58 -18.36
N ALA A 204 -22.52 -5.01 -19.55
CA ALA A 204 -23.86 -4.55 -19.92
C ALA A 204 -24.87 -5.71 -19.98
N GLN A 205 -24.46 -6.86 -20.53
CA GLN A 205 -25.29 -8.06 -20.58
C GLN A 205 -25.58 -8.61 -19.18
N LYS A 206 -24.57 -8.71 -18.31
CA LYS A 206 -24.69 -9.14 -16.92
C LYS A 206 -25.65 -8.22 -16.16
N ALA A 207 -25.49 -6.91 -16.29
CA ALA A 207 -26.36 -5.92 -15.67
C ALA A 207 -27.82 -6.07 -16.14
N GLY A 208 -28.07 -6.20 -17.44
CA GLY A 208 -29.38 -6.42 -17.97
C GLY A 208 -30.09 -7.67 -17.43
N LEU A 209 -29.37 -8.79 -17.31
CA LEU A 209 -29.89 -10.04 -16.75
C LEU A 209 -30.29 -9.90 -15.27
N LEU A 210 -29.47 -9.25 -14.47
CA LEU A 210 -29.73 -9.03 -13.04
C LEU A 210 -30.91 -8.07 -12.82
N ILE A 211 -30.97 -6.96 -13.58
CA ILE A 211 -32.09 -6.00 -13.52
C ILE A 211 -33.42 -6.66 -13.88
N ASN A 212 -33.44 -7.50 -14.92
CA ASN A 212 -34.62 -8.25 -15.33
C ASN A 212 -35.11 -9.25 -14.28
N ARG A 213 -34.21 -9.73 -13.42
CA ARG A 213 -34.52 -10.58 -12.24
C ARG A 213 -35.00 -9.78 -11.02
N GLY A 214 -35.04 -8.48 -11.14
CA GLY A 214 -35.55 -7.61 -10.06
C GLY A 214 -34.50 -7.09 -9.10
N PHE A 215 -33.22 -7.27 -9.42
CA PHE A 215 -32.11 -6.78 -8.59
C PHE A 215 -31.74 -5.33 -8.92
N VAL A 216 -31.19 -4.63 -7.96
CA VAL A 216 -30.46 -3.36 -8.13
C VAL A 216 -28.99 -3.68 -8.29
N ILE A 217 -28.32 -2.98 -9.16
CA ILE A 217 -26.87 -3.09 -9.34
C ILE A 217 -26.24 -1.78 -8.91
N LEU A 218 -25.34 -1.88 -7.95
CA LEU A 218 -24.49 -0.80 -7.50
C LEU A 218 -23.09 -1.05 -8.06
N ARG A 219 -22.74 -0.30 -9.11
CA ARG A 219 -21.46 -0.43 -9.79
C ARG A 219 -20.47 0.58 -9.26
N VAL A 220 -19.41 0.11 -8.65
CA VAL A 220 -18.30 0.95 -8.16
C VAL A 220 -17.20 0.99 -9.21
N LYS A 221 -17.03 2.16 -9.83
CA LYS A 221 -15.96 2.40 -10.82
C LYS A 221 -14.66 2.76 -10.10
N ASN A 222 -13.82 1.76 -9.87
CA ASN A 222 -12.52 1.96 -9.26
C ASN A 222 -11.46 2.21 -10.36
N ILE A 223 -11.34 3.46 -10.79
CA ILE A 223 -10.39 3.87 -11.83
C ILE A 223 -9.00 4.16 -11.23
N ILE A 224 -8.91 4.33 -9.92
CA ILE A 224 -7.68 4.70 -9.21
C ILE A 224 -6.72 3.51 -9.14
N ARG A 225 -5.50 3.68 -9.68
CA ARG A 225 -4.47 2.62 -9.67
C ARG A 225 -3.95 2.28 -8.27
N ASN A 226 -3.97 3.22 -7.34
CA ASN A 226 -3.43 3.06 -5.99
C ASN A 226 -4.54 3.17 -4.95
N LEU A 227 -5.00 2.02 -4.45
CA LEU A 227 -5.99 1.93 -3.38
C LEU A 227 -5.39 2.35 -2.04
N SER A 228 -5.63 3.58 -1.62
CA SER A 228 -5.33 4.04 -0.27
C SER A 228 -6.43 3.62 0.71
N GLN A 229 -6.12 3.61 2.01
CA GLN A 229 -7.12 3.36 3.06
C GLN A 229 -8.22 4.43 3.07
N LYS A 230 -7.87 5.67 2.69
CA LYS A 230 -8.84 6.76 2.54
C LYS A 230 -9.82 6.46 1.42
N ASN A 231 -9.33 6.18 0.21
CA ASN A 231 -10.19 5.86 -0.94
C ASN A 231 -11.14 4.69 -0.65
N MET A 232 -10.67 3.63 0.00
CA MET A 232 -11.52 2.49 0.35
C MET A 232 -12.63 2.88 1.34
N ARG A 233 -12.36 3.80 2.29
CA ARG A 233 -13.37 4.34 3.21
C ARG A 233 -14.37 5.22 2.49
N ASP A 234 -13.89 6.17 1.70
CA ASP A 234 -14.73 7.07 0.91
C ASP A 234 -15.67 6.28 -0.01
N THR A 235 -15.15 5.20 -0.63
CA THR A 235 -15.96 4.26 -1.42
C THR A 235 -17.02 3.55 -0.58
N LEU A 236 -16.65 3.02 0.59
CA LEU A 236 -17.60 2.37 1.51
C LEU A 236 -18.70 3.33 1.93
N ASP A 237 -18.34 4.57 2.30
CA ASP A 237 -19.30 5.60 2.70
C ASP A 237 -20.26 5.94 1.56
N GLY A 238 -19.77 6.07 0.33
CA GLY A 238 -20.58 6.24 -0.86
C GLY A 238 -21.57 5.09 -1.08
N ILE A 239 -21.10 3.84 -0.95
CA ILE A 239 -21.95 2.66 -1.03
C ILE A 239 -23.06 2.70 0.03
N VAL A 240 -22.72 2.99 1.27
CA VAL A 240 -23.68 3.04 2.40
C VAL A 240 -24.75 4.11 2.15
N VAL A 241 -24.38 5.25 1.60
CA VAL A 241 -25.35 6.31 1.23
C VAL A 241 -26.36 5.79 0.19
N GLU A 242 -25.90 5.10 -0.85
CA GLU A 242 -26.80 4.55 -1.86
C GLU A 242 -27.66 3.40 -1.33
N LEU A 243 -27.10 2.51 -0.51
CA LEU A 243 -27.86 1.43 0.13
C LEU A 243 -29.02 1.97 0.99
N LYS A 244 -28.78 3.01 1.78
CA LYS A 244 -29.84 3.67 2.58
C LYS A 244 -30.93 4.30 1.70
N LYS A 245 -30.57 4.82 0.52
CA LYS A 245 -31.57 5.33 -0.43
C LYS A 245 -32.44 4.19 -1.00
N ILE A 246 -31.82 3.06 -1.35
CA ILE A 246 -32.50 1.86 -1.85
C ILE A 246 -33.44 1.27 -0.79
N GLU A 247 -32.99 1.18 0.45
CA GLU A 247 -33.81 0.71 1.60
C GLU A 247 -35.04 1.59 1.81
N LYS A 248 -34.85 2.91 1.75
CA LYS A 248 -35.95 3.87 1.92
C LYS A 248 -36.94 3.85 0.76
N ASN A 249 -36.45 3.69 -0.46
CA ASN A 249 -37.28 3.70 -1.66
C ASN A 249 -36.64 2.84 -2.76
N PHE A 250 -37.17 1.62 -2.94
CA PHE A 250 -36.65 0.70 -3.94
C PHE A 250 -36.81 1.26 -5.35
N PRO A 251 -35.74 1.36 -6.17
CA PRO A 251 -35.74 2.08 -7.42
C PRO A 251 -36.58 1.37 -8.51
N PRO A 252 -37.28 2.13 -9.38
CA PRO A 252 -37.93 1.58 -10.57
C PRO A 252 -36.89 0.97 -11.51
N VAL A 253 -37.33 0.09 -12.42
CA VAL A 253 -36.42 -0.68 -13.30
C VAL A 253 -35.43 0.20 -14.05
N SER A 254 -35.84 1.36 -14.54
CA SER A 254 -35.00 2.31 -15.29
C SER A 254 -33.89 2.95 -14.44
N LYS A 255 -33.93 2.84 -13.12
CA LYS A 255 -32.96 3.43 -12.17
C LYS A 255 -32.24 2.38 -11.32
N ARG A 256 -32.28 1.10 -11.74
CA ARG A 256 -31.65 -0.01 -10.98
C ARG A 256 -30.17 -0.22 -11.27
N LEU A 257 -29.60 0.47 -12.23
CA LEU A 257 -28.16 0.58 -12.40
C LEU A 257 -27.71 1.90 -11.79
N ILE A 258 -27.00 1.81 -10.67
CA ILE A 258 -26.47 2.96 -9.93
C ILE A 258 -24.94 2.88 -10.01
N GLU A 259 -24.31 3.94 -10.47
CA GLU A 259 -22.85 4.01 -10.59
C GLU A 259 -22.28 4.94 -9.53
N ILE A 260 -21.18 4.52 -8.90
CA ILE A 260 -20.39 5.29 -7.94
C ILE A 260 -18.96 5.40 -8.50
N GLU A 261 -18.43 6.61 -8.58
CA GLU A 261 -17.02 6.85 -8.87
C GLU A 261 -16.24 6.91 -7.56
N SER A 262 -15.13 6.16 -7.48
CA SER A 262 -14.26 6.10 -6.29
C SER A 262 -12.85 6.57 -6.62
#